data_9c2d5201f896a4f2dd43c00c21a6b4b7
#
_entry.id   9c2d5201f896a4f2dd43c00c21a6b4b7
#
_cell.length_a   1.000
_cell.length_b   1.000
_cell.length_c   1.000
_cell.angle_alpha   90.00
_cell.angle_beta   90.00
_cell.angle_gamma   90.00
#
_symmetry.space_group_name_H-M   'P 1'
#
loop_
_entity.id
_entity.type
_entity.pdbx_description
1 polymer ?
#
loop_
_entity_poly.entity_id
_entity_poly.type
_entity_poly.pdbx_seq_one_letter_code
_entity_poly.pdbx_strand_id
1 'polypeptide(L)'
;MSSQPQAQGLPADAAPAPRRAAVVINPTKKTDTDIRALVEGVCREEGWAEPLWLETEKEDPGHGMARQALKEGVNVVIAAGGDGTVRCVAAELAGTDTPLGLLPLGTGNLLARNLDVPVDDPAGAIRTALTGTERRIDVVHVKVDEAVDSDIFLVMAGLGYDAVMMGDTNTALKDRVGWLAYVDAGIRNLPGKPVKTMISIDGGTPFQRRLRSVMGGNCGKIIGGLEVFPGAKIDDGLLDIMTMAPKGGLGWLSVAAGLLRRGKGRGTAVEYFQCRSAEIWADVPQEFEMDGDHLGTASHISMRVDPQALRIRMPYGKKDPAILTNPEP
;
A
#
# COMPACT_ATOMS: atom_id res chain seq x y z
N MET A 1 -52.01 -14.18 -52.51
CA MET A 1 -50.91 -13.16 -52.45
C MET A 1 -50.49 -13.03 -50.99
N SER A 2 -49.47 -13.79 -50.59
CA SER A 2 -48.93 -13.78 -49.21
C SER A 2 -47.67 -12.93 -49.18
N SER A 3 -47.76 -11.82 -48.49
CA SER A 3 -46.61 -10.96 -48.23
C SER A 3 -45.78 -11.53 -47.07
N GLN A 4 -44.54 -11.91 -47.34
CA GLN A 4 -43.53 -12.27 -46.33
C GLN A 4 -43.04 -10.99 -45.64
N PRO A 5 -42.85 -10.99 -44.29
CA PRO A 5 -42.19 -9.89 -43.61
C PRO A 5 -40.67 -9.94 -43.87
N GLN A 6 -40.12 -8.80 -44.31
CA GLN A 6 -38.69 -8.59 -44.41
C GLN A 6 -38.06 -8.62 -43.01
N ALA A 7 -37.08 -9.47 -42.78
CA ALA A 7 -36.23 -9.47 -41.61
C ALA A 7 -35.39 -8.19 -41.60
N GLN A 8 -35.63 -7.31 -40.66
CA GLN A 8 -34.76 -6.20 -40.35
C GLN A 8 -33.42 -6.75 -39.79
N GLY A 9 -32.37 -6.50 -40.54
CA GLY A 9 -31.00 -6.86 -40.11
C GLY A 9 -30.65 -6.14 -38.80
N LEU A 10 -30.17 -6.90 -37.85
CA LEU A 10 -29.54 -6.36 -36.63
C LEU A 10 -28.38 -5.43 -37.03
N PRO A 11 -28.21 -4.29 -36.33
CA PRO A 11 -27.09 -3.39 -36.62
C PRO A 11 -25.76 -4.14 -36.39
N ALA A 12 -24.86 -4.01 -37.36
CA ALA A 12 -23.53 -4.56 -37.32
C ALA A 12 -22.83 -4.15 -36.02
N ASP A 13 -22.13 -5.08 -35.38
CA ASP A 13 -21.30 -4.92 -34.20
C ASP A 13 -20.49 -3.61 -34.30
N ALA A 14 -20.85 -2.64 -33.50
CA ALA A 14 -19.99 -1.50 -33.27
C ALA A 14 -18.73 -2.03 -32.55
N ALA A 15 -17.56 -1.80 -33.15
CA ALA A 15 -16.29 -2.16 -32.51
C ALA A 15 -16.29 -1.60 -31.06
N PRO A 16 -15.86 -2.39 -30.08
CA PRO A 16 -15.84 -1.92 -28.71
C PRO A 16 -15.03 -0.63 -28.61
N ALA A 17 -15.54 0.34 -27.86
CA ALA A 17 -14.85 1.61 -27.67
C ALA A 17 -13.42 1.36 -27.14
N PRO A 18 -12.41 2.09 -27.64
CA PRO A 18 -11.03 1.87 -27.23
C PRO A 18 -10.90 2.10 -25.72
N ARG A 19 -10.13 1.20 -25.06
CA ARG A 19 -9.88 1.31 -23.62
C ARG A 19 -9.19 2.62 -23.30
N ARG A 20 -9.61 3.27 -22.21
CA ARG A 20 -9.06 4.55 -21.76
C ARG A 20 -8.56 4.44 -20.32
N ALA A 21 -7.38 4.99 -20.04
CA ALA A 21 -6.82 5.15 -18.69
C ALA A 21 -7.10 6.56 -18.17
N ALA A 22 -7.27 6.72 -16.85
CA ALA A 22 -7.06 7.99 -16.17
C ALA A 22 -5.71 7.94 -15.44
N VAL A 23 -4.99 9.07 -15.45
CA VAL A 23 -3.73 9.24 -14.74
C VAL A 23 -3.91 10.31 -13.68
N VAL A 24 -3.95 9.89 -12.42
CA VAL A 24 -3.95 10.78 -11.25
C VAL A 24 -2.51 11.08 -10.90
N ILE A 25 -2.04 12.28 -11.23
CA ILE A 25 -0.63 12.63 -11.09
C ILE A 25 -0.41 13.70 -10.03
N ASN A 26 0.59 13.47 -9.17
CA ASN A 26 1.07 14.49 -8.24
C ASN A 26 2.12 15.38 -8.96
N PRO A 27 1.78 16.62 -9.31
CA PRO A 27 2.65 17.49 -10.12
C PRO A 27 3.91 17.96 -9.37
N THR A 28 3.97 17.77 -8.04
CA THR A 28 5.13 18.15 -7.23
C THR A 28 6.26 17.13 -7.29
N LYS A 29 5.99 15.91 -7.79
CA LYS A 29 7.00 14.87 -7.94
C LYS A 29 7.87 15.15 -9.14
N LYS A 30 9.10 15.59 -8.88
CA LYS A 30 10.10 15.88 -9.92
C LYS A 30 10.69 14.57 -10.44
N THR A 31 10.80 14.46 -11.75
CA THR A 31 11.48 13.38 -12.47
C THR A 31 12.16 13.97 -13.69
N ASP A 32 13.28 13.40 -14.08
CA ASP A 32 14.00 13.80 -15.30
C ASP A 32 13.29 13.32 -16.58
N THR A 33 12.28 12.46 -16.43
CA THR A 33 11.50 11.90 -17.55
C THR A 33 10.24 12.72 -17.77
N ASP A 34 9.92 13.04 -19.02
CA ASP A 34 8.60 13.56 -19.38
C ASP A 34 7.55 12.44 -19.26
N ILE A 35 6.90 12.39 -18.09
CA ILE A 35 5.91 11.37 -17.76
C ILE A 35 4.69 11.44 -18.69
N ARG A 36 4.28 12.64 -19.13
CA ARG A 36 3.14 12.78 -20.04
C ARG A 36 3.43 12.14 -21.38
N ALA A 37 4.51 12.54 -21.99
CA ALA A 37 4.94 11.98 -23.28
C ALA A 37 5.15 10.46 -23.20
N LEU A 38 5.72 9.97 -22.09
CA LEU A 38 5.94 8.54 -21.87
C LEU A 38 4.62 7.76 -21.77
N VAL A 39 3.67 8.21 -20.94
CA VAL A 39 2.36 7.56 -20.79
C VAL A 39 1.60 7.55 -22.11
N GLU A 40 1.52 8.68 -22.81
CA GLU A 40 0.85 8.78 -24.10
C GLU A 40 1.49 7.87 -25.16
N GLY A 41 2.83 7.78 -25.15
CA GLY A 41 3.58 6.86 -26.01
C GLY A 41 3.20 5.41 -25.77
N VAL A 42 3.26 4.96 -24.51
CA VAL A 42 2.92 3.58 -24.14
C VAL A 42 1.43 3.29 -24.37
N CYS A 43 0.51 4.22 -24.07
CA CYS A 43 -0.91 4.07 -24.40
C CYS A 43 -1.11 3.80 -25.89
N ARG A 44 -0.44 4.54 -26.73
CA ARG A 44 -0.51 4.37 -28.21
C ARG A 44 0.07 3.04 -28.67
N GLU A 45 1.21 2.62 -28.09
CA GLU A 45 1.85 1.33 -28.39
C GLU A 45 0.92 0.16 -28.02
N GLU A 46 0.23 0.24 -26.87
CA GLU A 46 -0.65 -0.81 -26.34
C GLU A 46 -2.09 -0.71 -26.86
N GLY A 47 -2.39 0.18 -27.79
CA GLY A 47 -3.71 0.35 -28.42
C GLY A 47 -4.78 0.94 -27.47
N TRP A 48 -4.37 1.77 -26.50
CA TRP A 48 -5.27 2.52 -25.62
C TRP A 48 -5.55 3.89 -26.20
N ALA A 49 -6.72 4.45 -25.87
CA ALA A 49 -7.06 5.83 -26.18
C ALA A 49 -6.17 6.81 -25.39
N GLU A 50 -6.20 8.08 -25.79
CA GLU A 50 -5.55 9.15 -25.06
C GLU A 50 -5.99 9.17 -23.59
N PRO A 51 -5.06 9.20 -22.63
CA PRO A 51 -5.38 9.13 -21.22
C PRO A 51 -6.07 10.41 -20.72
N LEU A 52 -6.94 10.25 -19.73
CA LEU A 52 -7.50 11.36 -18.96
C LEU A 52 -6.48 11.79 -17.91
N TRP A 53 -6.01 13.03 -17.97
CA TRP A 53 -5.07 13.58 -16.99
C TRP A 53 -5.81 14.33 -15.88
N LEU A 54 -5.49 13.98 -14.63
CA LEU A 54 -6.05 14.55 -13.41
C LEU A 54 -4.92 14.87 -12.44
N GLU A 55 -4.68 16.15 -12.19
CA GLU A 55 -3.61 16.60 -11.30
C GLU A 55 -4.13 16.71 -9.87
N THR A 56 -3.35 16.20 -8.91
CA THR A 56 -3.66 16.34 -7.48
C THR A 56 -3.31 17.74 -7.00
N GLU A 57 -4.00 18.15 -5.95
CA GLU A 57 -3.75 19.39 -5.22
C GLU A 57 -3.33 19.07 -3.79
N LYS A 58 -2.84 20.09 -3.05
CA LYS A 58 -2.42 19.93 -1.66
C LYS A 58 -3.60 19.53 -0.78
N GLU A 59 -4.75 20.11 -1.04
CA GLU A 59 -6.01 19.92 -0.29
C GLU A 59 -6.73 18.62 -0.69
N ASP A 60 -6.45 18.11 -1.90
CA ASP A 60 -6.98 16.83 -2.41
C ASP A 60 -5.86 16.01 -3.07
N PRO A 61 -5.19 15.15 -2.31
CA PRO A 61 -4.08 14.33 -2.80
C PRO A 61 -4.47 13.18 -3.72
N GLY A 62 -5.75 13.08 -4.15
CA GLY A 62 -6.19 12.11 -5.15
C GLY A 62 -7.64 11.64 -5.08
N HIS A 63 -8.37 11.92 -4.01
CA HIS A 63 -9.75 11.45 -3.82
C HIS A 63 -10.71 11.97 -4.91
N GLY A 64 -10.77 13.28 -5.11
CA GLY A 64 -11.65 13.90 -6.12
C GLY A 64 -11.32 13.46 -7.53
N MET A 65 -10.02 13.32 -7.84
CA MET A 65 -9.50 12.87 -9.13
C MET A 65 -9.94 11.43 -9.42
N ALA A 66 -9.82 10.54 -8.44
CA ALA A 66 -10.25 9.15 -8.58
C ALA A 66 -11.77 9.05 -8.77
N ARG A 67 -12.57 9.80 -7.99
CA ARG A 67 -14.03 9.89 -8.19
C ARG A 67 -14.39 10.42 -9.56
N GLN A 68 -13.66 11.42 -10.07
CA GLN A 68 -13.86 11.92 -11.43
C GLN A 68 -13.56 10.84 -12.47
N ALA A 69 -12.43 10.14 -12.34
CA ALA A 69 -12.06 9.06 -13.24
C ALA A 69 -13.13 7.94 -13.29
N LEU A 70 -13.69 7.57 -12.13
CA LEU A 70 -14.79 6.59 -12.05
C LEU A 70 -16.04 7.08 -12.80
N LYS A 71 -16.41 8.35 -12.68
CA LYS A 71 -17.56 8.94 -13.41
C LYS A 71 -17.35 8.95 -14.92
N GLU A 72 -16.11 9.12 -15.38
CA GLU A 72 -15.73 9.08 -16.80
C GLU A 72 -15.69 7.65 -17.36
N GLY A 73 -15.89 6.62 -16.53
CA GLY A 73 -15.98 5.23 -16.95
C GLY A 73 -14.67 4.67 -17.55
N VAL A 74 -13.52 5.10 -17.02
CA VAL A 74 -12.20 4.62 -17.48
C VAL A 74 -11.99 3.15 -17.14
N ASN A 75 -11.10 2.49 -17.89
CA ASN A 75 -10.81 1.06 -17.73
C ASN A 75 -9.72 0.78 -16.69
N VAL A 76 -8.95 1.79 -16.32
CA VAL A 76 -7.93 1.73 -15.25
C VAL A 76 -7.66 3.14 -14.74
N VAL A 77 -7.39 3.28 -13.43
CA VAL A 77 -6.88 4.51 -12.83
C VAL A 77 -5.43 4.29 -12.43
N ILE A 78 -4.52 5.06 -13.01
CA ILE A 78 -3.09 5.01 -12.73
C ILE A 78 -2.77 6.07 -11.67
N ALA A 79 -2.36 5.65 -10.48
CA ALA A 79 -1.84 6.55 -9.45
C ALA A 79 -0.37 6.84 -9.73
N ALA A 80 -0.08 8.05 -10.22
CA ALA A 80 1.27 8.54 -10.55
C ALA A 80 1.78 9.45 -9.43
N GLY A 81 2.33 8.83 -8.38
CA GLY A 81 2.75 9.56 -7.18
C GLY A 81 3.52 8.71 -6.18
N GLY A 82 3.53 9.13 -4.92
CA GLY A 82 4.02 8.35 -3.78
C GLY A 82 2.89 7.60 -3.07
N ASP A 83 3.23 6.97 -1.94
CA ASP A 83 2.31 6.11 -1.18
C ASP A 83 1.02 6.83 -0.75
N GLY A 84 1.09 8.10 -0.36
CA GLY A 84 -0.09 8.91 -0.03
C GLY A 84 -1.07 9.11 -1.20
N THR A 85 -0.57 9.42 -2.41
CA THR A 85 -1.42 9.52 -3.61
C THR A 85 -2.03 8.17 -3.96
N VAL A 86 -1.23 7.09 -3.88
CA VAL A 86 -1.71 5.71 -4.11
C VAL A 86 -2.83 5.36 -3.14
N ARG A 87 -2.67 5.66 -1.84
CA ARG A 87 -3.66 5.42 -0.80
C ARG A 87 -4.98 6.15 -1.07
N CYS A 88 -4.92 7.46 -1.38
CA CYS A 88 -6.12 8.26 -1.67
C CYS A 88 -6.87 7.76 -2.91
N VAL A 89 -6.17 7.40 -3.97
CA VAL A 89 -6.79 6.81 -5.17
C VAL A 89 -7.39 5.44 -4.85
N ALA A 90 -6.67 4.59 -4.13
CA ALA A 90 -7.13 3.26 -3.74
C ALA A 90 -8.39 3.31 -2.87
N ALA A 91 -8.50 4.30 -1.97
CA ALA A 91 -9.68 4.49 -1.13
C ALA A 91 -10.96 4.65 -1.94
N GLU A 92 -10.90 5.36 -3.06
CA GLU A 92 -12.06 5.58 -3.94
C GLU A 92 -12.33 4.41 -4.90
N LEU A 93 -11.30 3.61 -5.21
CA LEU A 93 -11.43 2.44 -6.08
C LEU A 93 -11.84 1.18 -5.31
N ALA A 94 -11.65 1.13 -4.01
CA ALA A 94 -12.04 0.00 -3.17
C ALA A 94 -13.56 -0.28 -3.33
N GLY A 95 -13.91 -1.55 -3.53
CA GLY A 95 -15.29 -1.97 -3.78
C GLY A 95 -15.80 -1.71 -5.21
N THR A 96 -14.99 -1.11 -6.09
CA THR A 96 -15.36 -0.90 -7.51
C THR A 96 -14.76 -1.96 -8.43
N ASP A 97 -15.19 -1.95 -9.69
CA ASP A 97 -14.62 -2.84 -10.72
C ASP A 97 -13.45 -2.23 -11.48
N THR A 98 -13.14 -0.96 -11.26
CA THR A 98 -12.05 -0.26 -11.95
C THR A 98 -10.71 -0.57 -11.25
N PRO A 99 -9.74 -1.19 -11.94
CA PRO A 99 -8.46 -1.54 -11.34
C PRO A 99 -7.56 -0.33 -11.12
N LEU A 100 -6.75 -0.41 -10.07
CA LEU A 100 -5.64 0.50 -9.80
C LEU A 100 -4.41 0.07 -10.60
N GLY A 101 -3.78 0.99 -11.29
CA GLY A 101 -2.42 0.89 -11.83
C GLY A 101 -1.46 1.73 -10.99
N LEU A 102 -0.21 1.30 -10.88
CA LEU A 102 0.81 2.04 -10.13
C LEU A 102 1.85 2.62 -11.07
N LEU A 103 2.12 3.91 -10.95
CA LEU A 103 3.29 4.59 -11.53
C LEU A 103 4.09 5.22 -10.38
N PRO A 104 5.11 4.51 -9.87
CA PRO A 104 5.84 4.91 -8.68
C PRO A 104 6.71 6.14 -8.94
N LEU A 105 6.35 7.30 -8.38
CA LEU A 105 7.11 8.56 -8.48
C LEU A 105 7.58 9.05 -7.10
N GLY A 106 7.27 8.31 -6.04
CA GLY A 106 7.68 8.61 -4.67
C GLY A 106 9.04 8.03 -4.32
N THR A 107 9.47 8.24 -3.07
CA THR A 107 10.70 7.65 -2.51
C THR A 107 10.43 6.25 -1.94
N GLY A 108 9.32 6.08 -1.20
CA GLY A 108 8.95 4.81 -0.55
C GLY A 108 8.46 3.79 -1.55
N ASN A 109 7.36 4.12 -2.21
CA ASN A 109 6.66 3.26 -3.15
C ASN A 109 6.44 1.85 -2.58
N LEU A 110 5.96 1.80 -1.34
CA LEU A 110 5.90 0.57 -0.54
C LEU A 110 5.02 -0.49 -1.18
N LEU A 111 3.81 -0.09 -1.64
CA LEU A 111 2.91 -1.02 -2.30
C LEU A 111 3.51 -1.55 -3.60
N ALA A 112 4.06 -0.67 -4.44
CA ALA A 112 4.69 -1.07 -5.70
C ALA A 112 5.82 -2.08 -5.49
N ARG A 113 6.66 -1.87 -4.47
CA ARG A 113 7.75 -2.80 -4.10
C ARG A 113 7.24 -4.14 -3.59
N ASN A 114 6.15 -4.15 -2.81
CA ASN A 114 5.53 -5.38 -2.34
C ASN A 114 4.90 -6.19 -3.48
N LEU A 115 4.41 -5.53 -4.52
CA LEU A 115 3.80 -6.13 -5.69
C LEU A 115 4.76 -6.34 -6.87
N ASP A 116 6.07 -6.13 -6.66
CA ASP A 116 7.11 -6.25 -7.69
C ASP A 116 6.86 -5.37 -8.94
N VAL A 117 6.07 -4.29 -8.79
CA VAL A 117 5.91 -3.29 -9.86
C VAL A 117 7.25 -2.55 -10.05
N PRO A 118 7.75 -2.38 -11.28
CA PRO A 118 9.01 -1.71 -11.53
C PRO A 118 9.03 -0.28 -10.96
N VAL A 119 9.95 0.01 -10.02
CA VAL A 119 10.07 1.35 -9.41
C VAL A 119 11.10 2.23 -10.12
N ASP A 120 12.05 1.60 -10.82
CA ASP A 120 13.15 2.28 -11.54
C ASP A 120 12.95 2.24 -13.07
N ASP A 121 11.79 1.71 -13.53
CA ASP A 121 11.40 1.64 -14.95
C ASP A 121 9.97 2.16 -15.12
N PRO A 122 9.78 3.46 -15.33
CA PRO A 122 8.47 4.06 -15.51
C PRO A 122 7.69 3.47 -16.71
N ALA A 123 8.36 3.15 -17.82
CA ALA A 123 7.71 2.55 -18.98
C ALA A 123 7.17 1.14 -18.67
N GLY A 124 7.95 0.33 -17.96
CA GLY A 124 7.52 -0.99 -17.48
C GLY A 124 6.37 -0.90 -16.47
N ALA A 125 6.37 0.09 -15.58
CA ALA A 125 5.27 0.35 -14.65
C ALA A 125 3.98 0.73 -15.39
N ILE A 126 4.06 1.61 -16.38
CA ILE A 126 2.91 2.02 -17.20
C ILE A 126 2.36 0.81 -17.99
N ARG A 127 3.22 0.01 -18.65
CA ARG A 127 2.77 -1.22 -19.32
C ARG A 127 2.09 -2.17 -18.35
N THR A 128 2.63 -2.35 -17.16
CA THR A 128 1.98 -3.15 -16.09
C THR A 128 0.60 -2.60 -15.75
N ALA A 129 0.46 -1.30 -15.57
CA ALA A 129 -0.83 -0.67 -15.26
C ALA A 129 -1.87 -0.86 -16.39
N LEU A 130 -1.45 -0.83 -17.65
CA LEU A 130 -2.34 -0.96 -18.82
C LEU A 130 -2.68 -2.41 -19.16
N THR A 131 -1.70 -3.32 -19.10
CA THR A 131 -1.81 -4.67 -19.66
C THR A 131 -1.52 -5.79 -18.66
N GLY A 132 -1.03 -5.47 -17.47
CA GLY A 132 -0.68 -6.46 -16.43
C GLY A 132 -1.84 -7.34 -15.98
N THR A 133 -1.52 -8.38 -15.23
CA THR A 133 -2.52 -9.28 -14.65
C THR A 133 -3.34 -8.54 -13.59
N GLU A 134 -4.65 -8.66 -13.66
CA GLU A 134 -5.54 -8.11 -12.64
C GLU A 134 -5.64 -9.04 -11.43
N ARG A 135 -5.53 -8.47 -10.24
CA ARG A 135 -5.67 -9.15 -8.95
C ARG A 135 -6.57 -8.36 -8.03
N ARG A 136 -7.19 -9.06 -7.09
CA ARG A 136 -7.86 -8.45 -5.96
C ARG A 136 -6.96 -8.55 -4.73
N ILE A 137 -6.79 -7.44 -4.04
CA ILE A 137 -6.02 -7.34 -2.81
C ILE A 137 -6.91 -6.82 -1.68
N ASP A 138 -6.49 -7.10 -0.45
CA ASP A 138 -7.15 -6.62 0.74
C ASP A 138 -6.86 -5.13 0.95
N VAL A 139 -7.81 -4.45 1.58
CA VAL A 139 -7.67 -3.07 2.05
C VAL A 139 -7.90 -3.08 3.55
N VAL A 140 -7.13 -2.33 4.31
CA VAL A 140 -7.34 -2.24 5.75
C VAL A 140 -7.90 -0.87 6.09
N HIS A 141 -9.13 -0.85 6.61
CA HIS A 141 -9.72 0.35 7.18
C HIS A 141 -9.09 0.65 8.52
N VAL A 142 -8.73 1.90 8.74
CA VAL A 142 -8.21 2.40 10.01
C VAL A 142 -9.01 3.60 10.48
N LYS A 143 -9.40 3.58 11.74
CA LYS A 143 -10.05 4.71 12.40
C LYS A 143 -9.16 5.17 13.55
N VAL A 144 -8.95 6.46 13.65
CA VAL A 144 -8.01 7.08 14.58
C VAL A 144 -8.77 7.93 15.58
N ASP A 145 -8.56 7.67 16.86
CA ASP A 145 -9.22 8.34 17.98
C ASP A 145 -10.75 8.45 17.77
N GLU A 146 -11.32 9.64 17.88
CA GLU A 146 -12.75 9.88 17.69
C GLU A 146 -13.11 10.31 16.26
N ALA A 147 -12.25 10.07 15.26
CA ALA A 147 -12.56 10.43 13.88
C ALA A 147 -13.91 9.83 13.44
N VAL A 148 -14.72 10.62 12.73
CA VAL A 148 -16.01 10.14 12.21
C VAL A 148 -15.78 9.14 11.08
N ASP A 149 -14.90 9.50 10.15
CA ASP A 149 -14.58 8.70 8.97
C ASP A 149 -13.38 7.78 9.24
N SER A 150 -13.34 6.66 8.55
CA SER A 150 -12.17 5.79 8.48
C SER A 150 -11.35 6.15 7.25
N ASP A 151 -10.03 6.09 7.38
CA ASP A 151 -9.10 6.07 6.26
C ASP A 151 -8.75 4.62 5.93
N ILE A 152 -7.92 4.40 4.92
CA ILE A 152 -7.41 3.07 4.58
C ILE A 152 -5.90 3.05 4.55
N PHE A 153 -5.32 1.87 4.75
CA PHE A 153 -3.93 1.62 4.36
C PHE A 153 -3.79 0.35 3.53
N LEU A 154 -2.72 0.28 2.76
CA LEU A 154 -2.46 -0.80 1.83
C LEU A 154 -1.26 -1.65 2.26
N VAL A 155 -0.33 -1.07 3.01
CA VAL A 155 0.91 -1.74 3.43
C VAL A 155 0.98 -1.88 4.94
N MET A 156 0.99 -0.79 5.69
CA MET A 156 1.04 -0.83 7.15
C MET A 156 0.59 0.46 7.81
N ALA A 157 0.13 0.35 9.06
CA ALA A 157 -0.12 1.50 9.93
C ALA A 157 0.17 1.14 11.39
N GLY A 158 0.47 2.13 12.25
CA GLY A 158 0.71 1.84 13.65
C GLY A 158 1.05 3.02 14.54
N LEU A 159 1.26 2.71 15.82
CA LEU A 159 1.59 3.65 16.88
C LEU A 159 3.02 3.45 17.39
N GLY A 160 3.67 4.56 17.73
CA GLY A 160 5.00 4.56 18.35
C GLY A 160 6.13 4.20 17.39
N TYR A 161 5.86 4.20 16.08
CA TYR A 161 6.85 4.02 15.04
C TYR A 161 7.40 5.39 14.66
N ASP A 162 8.65 5.64 14.97
CA ASP A 162 9.29 6.89 14.58
C ASP A 162 9.78 6.80 13.14
N ALA A 163 9.42 7.79 12.32
CA ALA A 163 9.77 7.93 10.91
C ALA A 163 11.27 7.80 10.59
N VAL A 164 12.12 7.74 11.61
CA VAL A 164 13.56 7.43 11.47
C VAL A 164 13.84 6.10 10.78
N MET A 165 12.92 5.13 10.86
CA MET A 165 13.05 3.85 10.13
C MET A 165 12.68 3.95 8.65
N MET A 166 11.96 4.99 8.23
CA MET A 166 11.51 5.16 6.84
C MET A 166 12.39 6.09 6.00
N GLY A 167 13.43 6.68 6.60
CA GLY A 167 14.58 7.10 5.82
C GLY A 167 14.61 8.48 5.21
N ASP A 168 14.69 9.52 6.04
CA ASP A 168 15.29 10.79 5.60
C ASP A 168 16.82 10.82 5.84
N THR A 169 17.45 9.65 5.97
CA THR A 169 18.89 9.53 6.14
C THR A 169 19.58 9.29 4.81
N ASN A 170 20.32 10.30 4.42
CA ASN A 170 21.36 10.42 3.38
C ASN A 170 21.76 9.06 2.73
N THR A 171 21.35 8.86 1.48
CA THR A 171 21.69 7.71 0.64
C THR A 171 23.20 7.41 0.62
N ALA A 172 24.06 8.42 0.78
CA ALA A 172 25.51 8.29 0.84
C ALA A 172 26.03 7.51 2.07
N LEU A 173 25.24 7.40 3.14
CA LEU A 173 25.62 6.62 4.34
C LEU A 173 25.30 5.13 4.18
N LYS A 174 24.24 4.79 3.39
CA LYS A 174 23.84 3.41 3.09
C LYS A 174 24.94 2.64 2.35
N ASP A 175 25.62 3.29 1.41
CA ASP A 175 26.65 2.65 0.56
C ASP A 175 27.98 2.45 1.28
N ARG A 176 28.25 3.20 2.36
CA ARG A 176 29.54 3.17 3.06
C ARG A 176 29.58 2.32 4.32
N VAL A 177 28.48 2.17 5.03
CA VAL A 177 28.48 1.57 6.40
C VAL A 177 27.70 0.26 6.47
N GLY A 178 27.00 -0.09 5.42
CA GLY A 178 26.21 -1.32 5.35
C GLY A 178 24.90 -1.24 6.16
N TRP A 179 23.96 -2.03 5.75
CA TRP A 179 22.59 -2.11 6.29
C TRP A 179 22.51 -2.32 7.82
N LEU A 180 23.43 -3.11 8.40
CA LEU A 180 23.46 -3.38 9.85
C LEU A 180 23.74 -2.14 10.70
N ALA A 181 24.58 -1.23 10.24
CA ALA A 181 24.84 0.02 10.96
C ALA A 181 23.68 1.01 10.84
N TYR A 182 22.92 0.95 9.73
CA TYR A 182 21.71 1.73 9.54
C TYR A 182 20.60 1.27 10.51
N VAL A 183 20.39 -0.05 10.62
CA VAL A 183 19.47 -0.64 11.60
C VAL A 183 19.89 -0.29 13.03
N ASP A 184 21.17 -0.38 13.35
CA ASP A 184 21.71 -0.04 14.68
C ASP A 184 21.52 1.44 15.02
N ALA A 185 21.75 2.36 14.07
CA ALA A 185 21.53 3.79 14.27
C ALA A 185 20.04 4.14 14.42
N GLY A 186 19.15 3.55 13.61
CA GLY A 186 17.70 3.71 13.75
C GLY A 186 17.20 3.15 15.09
N ILE A 187 17.67 1.99 15.48
CA ILE A 187 17.31 1.31 16.73
C ILE A 187 17.77 2.09 17.98
N ARG A 188 18.95 2.69 17.97
CA ARG A 188 19.50 3.45 19.11
C ARG A 188 18.79 4.79 19.30
N ASN A 189 18.27 5.36 18.24
CA ASN A 189 17.63 6.67 18.24
C ASN A 189 16.09 6.60 18.35
N LEU A 190 15.49 5.41 18.54
CA LEU A 190 14.06 5.31 18.78
C LEU A 190 13.72 6.02 20.09
N PRO A 191 13.13 7.23 20.03
CA PRO A 191 12.73 7.95 21.22
C PRO A 191 11.55 7.25 21.89
N GLY A 192 11.39 7.53 23.15
CA GLY A 192 10.22 7.14 23.91
C GLY A 192 10.44 6.01 24.92
N LYS A 193 9.72 6.13 26.02
CA LYS A 193 9.59 5.07 27.04
C LYS A 193 8.51 4.09 26.59
N PRO A 194 8.61 2.80 27.01
CA PRO A 194 7.53 1.86 26.74
C PRO A 194 6.22 2.37 27.33
N VAL A 195 5.20 2.46 26.48
CA VAL A 195 3.85 2.94 26.83
C VAL A 195 2.99 1.74 27.15
N LYS A 196 2.11 1.91 28.12
CA LYS A 196 1.10 0.91 28.46
C LYS A 196 0.03 0.92 27.35
N THR A 197 -0.15 -0.22 26.72
CA THR A 197 -1.01 -0.38 25.55
C THR A 197 -1.94 -1.56 25.78
N MET A 198 -3.24 -1.34 25.57
CA MET A 198 -4.26 -2.38 25.53
C MET A 198 -4.49 -2.78 24.08
N ILE A 199 -4.63 -4.08 23.82
CA ILE A 199 -4.86 -4.63 22.48
C ILE A 199 -6.02 -5.63 22.57
N SER A 200 -6.98 -5.49 21.65
CA SER A 200 -8.03 -6.48 21.43
C SER A 200 -7.89 -7.02 20.00
N ILE A 201 -7.94 -8.31 19.83
CA ILE A 201 -7.82 -9.02 18.55
C ILE A 201 -9.18 -9.68 18.29
N ASP A 202 -9.77 -9.41 17.09
CA ASP A 202 -11.04 -9.98 16.62
C ASP A 202 -12.19 -9.86 17.66
N GLY A 203 -12.23 -8.71 18.37
CA GLY A 203 -13.23 -8.49 19.42
C GLY A 203 -13.06 -9.35 20.68
N GLY A 204 -11.92 -10.05 20.79
CA GLY A 204 -11.60 -10.87 21.97
C GLY A 204 -11.29 -10.04 23.21
N THR A 205 -11.04 -10.71 24.33
CA THR A 205 -10.71 -10.05 25.60
C THR A 205 -9.44 -9.21 25.46
N PRO A 206 -9.49 -7.90 25.74
CA PRO A 206 -8.31 -7.04 25.67
C PRO A 206 -7.20 -7.51 26.61
N PHE A 207 -5.97 -7.48 26.15
CA PHE A 207 -4.78 -7.76 26.96
C PHE A 207 -3.83 -6.58 26.95
N GLN A 208 -3.07 -6.44 28.03
CA GLN A 208 -2.16 -5.32 28.23
C GLN A 208 -0.72 -5.69 27.95
N ARG A 209 0.00 -4.77 27.29
CA ARG A 209 1.46 -4.81 27.09
C ARG A 209 2.08 -3.46 27.42
N ARG A 210 3.39 -3.45 27.65
CA ARG A 210 4.20 -2.20 27.66
C ARG A 210 5.05 -2.20 26.39
N LEU A 211 4.68 -1.37 25.43
CA LEU A 211 5.22 -1.38 24.07
C LEU A 211 5.95 -0.10 23.76
N ARG A 212 6.94 -0.18 22.87
CA ARG A 212 7.49 0.97 22.18
C ARG A 212 6.78 1.23 20.87
N SER A 213 6.30 0.17 20.22
CA SER A 213 5.54 0.27 18.97
C SER A 213 4.57 -0.89 18.84
N VAL A 214 3.46 -0.63 18.17
CA VAL A 214 2.49 -1.62 17.70
C VAL A 214 2.07 -1.25 16.29
N MET A 215 2.14 -2.22 15.36
CA MET A 215 1.89 -2.01 13.95
C MET A 215 0.99 -3.10 13.40
N GLY A 216 0.07 -2.72 12.50
CA GLY A 216 -0.67 -3.63 11.63
C GLY A 216 -0.08 -3.60 10.23
N GLY A 217 0.18 -4.77 9.66
CA GLY A 217 0.71 -4.95 8.32
C GLY A 217 -0.21 -5.77 7.44
N ASN A 218 -0.48 -5.26 6.25
CA ASN A 218 -1.18 -5.94 5.16
C ASN A 218 -0.18 -6.52 4.14
N CYS A 219 1.07 -6.04 4.20
CA CYS A 219 2.20 -6.51 3.39
C CYS A 219 3.41 -6.82 4.26
N GLY A 220 4.30 -7.71 3.76
CA GLY A 220 5.45 -8.17 4.52
C GLY A 220 6.66 -7.23 4.51
N LYS A 221 6.86 -6.46 3.42
CA LYS A 221 8.13 -5.79 3.12
C LYS A 221 8.06 -4.28 3.25
N ILE A 222 9.14 -3.69 3.76
CA ILE A 222 9.41 -2.25 3.75
C ILE A 222 10.55 -1.90 2.80
N ILE A 223 10.94 -0.61 2.75
CA ILE A 223 12.07 -0.12 1.93
C ILE A 223 13.32 -0.97 2.20
N GLY A 224 14.04 -1.31 1.13
CA GLY A 224 15.23 -2.16 1.19
C GLY A 224 14.92 -3.67 1.24
N GLY A 225 13.66 -4.09 1.08
CA GLY A 225 13.27 -5.50 1.04
C GLY A 225 13.29 -6.19 2.41
N LEU A 226 13.39 -5.43 3.51
CA LEU A 226 13.30 -5.98 4.85
C LEU A 226 11.90 -6.50 5.12
N GLU A 227 11.77 -7.76 5.48
CA GLU A 227 10.51 -8.39 5.82
C GLU A 227 10.18 -8.14 7.31
N VAL A 228 9.27 -7.20 7.55
CA VAL A 228 8.84 -6.79 8.91
C VAL A 228 7.70 -7.67 9.41
N PHE A 229 6.82 -8.11 8.50
CA PHE A 229 5.74 -9.05 8.79
C PHE A 229 6.00 -10.36 8.04
N PRO A 230 6.73 -11.31 8.65
CA PRO A 230 7.13 -12.54 7.99
C PRO A 230 5.94 -13.41 7.61
N GLY A 231 5.74 -13.57 6.31
CA GLY A 231 4.66 -14.39 5.77
C GLY A 231 3.32 -13.67 5.61
N ALA A 232 3.25 -12.36 5.86
CA ALA A 232 2.07 -11.55 5.56
C ALA A 232 1.73 -11.62 4.06
N LYS A 233 0.44 -11.73 3.73
CA LYS A 233 -0.07 -11.82 2.37
C LYS A 233 -1.17 -10.81 2.18
N ILE A 234 -1.09 -10.08 1.08
CA ILE A 234 -1.95 -8.94 0.78
C ILE A 234 -3.38 -9.33 0.35
N ASP A 235 -3.68 -10.62 0.23
CA ASP A 235 -4.93 -11.13 -0.34
C ASP A 235 -5.55 -12.31 0.44
N ASP A 236 -5.11 -12.55 1.69
CA ASP A 236 -5.59 -13.67 2.52
C ASP A 236 -6.72 -13.31 3.51
N GLY A 237 -7.16 -12.05 3.49
CA GLY A 237 -8.22 -11.55 4.38
C GLY A 237 -7.77 -11.38 5.82
N LEU A 238 -6.46 -11.31 6.06
CA LEU A 238 -5.88 -11.21 7.40
C LEU A 238 -4.95 -10.00 7.52
N LEU A 239 -4.84 -9.52 8.76
CA LEU A 239 -3.96 -8.44 9.18
C LEU A 239 -2.92 -9.03 10.15
N ASP A 240 -1.66 -8.75 9.93
CA ASP A 240 -0.58 -9.15 10.80
C ASP A 240 -0.26 -8.01 11.79
N ILE A 241 -0.47 -8.24 13.08
CA ILE A 241 -0.14 -7.28 14.14
C ILE A 241 1.24 -7.63 14.70
N MET A 242 2.14 -6.66 14.71
CA MET A 242 3.45 -6.76 15.35
C MET A 242 3.52 -5.83 16.56
N THR A 243 3.97 -6.35 17.68
CA THR A 243 4.24 -5.55 18.88
C THR A 243 5.73 -5.59 19.22
N MET A 244 6.30 -4.44 19.59
CA MET A 244 7.70 -4.32 19.95
C MET A 244 7.89 -3.80 21.36
N ALA A 245 8.62 -4.58 22.19
CA ALA A 245 8.94 -4.27 23.58
C ALA A 245 10.41 -4.51 23.91
N PRO A 246 11.38 -3.96 23.19
CA PRO A 246 12.79 -4.20 23.46
C PRO A 246 13.22 -3.58 24.79
N LYS A 247 13.97 -4.35 25.59
CA LYS A 247 14.57 -3.92 26.86
C LYS A 247 16.06 -3.68 26.69
N GLY A 248 16.49 -2.40 26.74
CA GLY A 248 17.89 -2.03 26.58
C GLY A 248 18.52 -2.42 25.24
N GLY A 249 19.82 -2.25 25.08
CA GLY A 249 20.54 -2.55 23.83
C GLY A 249 20.48 -4.01 23.39
N LEU A 250 20.52 -4.96 24.34
CA LEU A 250 20.41 -6.41 24.02
C LEU A 250 19.02 -6.77 23.49
N GLY A 251 17.95 -6.09 23.95
CA GLY A 251 16.60 -6.26 23.42
C GLY A 251 16.50 -5.83 21.97
N TRP A 252 17.17 -4.75 21.62
CA TRP A 252 17.23 -4.27 20.24
C TRP A 252 18.02 -5.20 19.31
N LEU A 253 19.13 -5.75 19.79
CA LEU A 253 19.86 -6.79 19.05
C LEU A 253 18.99 -8.03 18.82
N SER A 254 18.12 -8.38 19.77
CA SER A 254 17.15 -9.47 19.61
C SER A 254 16.09 -9.15 18.55
N VAL A 255 15.59 -7.91 18.49
CA VAL A 255 14.69 -7.45 17.43
C VAL A 255 15.36 -7.56 16.06
N ALA A 256 16.54 -6.98 15.90
CA ALA A 256 17.29 -7.02 14.65
C ALA A 256 17.57 -8.45 14.20
N ALA A 257 18.01 -9.33 15.11
CA ALA A 257 18.24 -10.74 14.82
C ALA A 257 16.94 -11.49 14.47
N GLY A 258 15.81 -11.12 15.07
CA GLY A 258 14.49 -11.69 14.78
C GLY A 258 14.01 -11.32 13.36
N LEU A 259 14.15 -10.07 12.97
CA LEU A 259 13.83 -9.60 11.62
C LEU A 259 14.71 -10.28 10.56
N LEU A 260 16.02 -10.41 10.83
CA LEU A 260 16.96 -11.10 9.93
C LEU A 260 16.67 -12.60 9.78
N ARG A 261 16.16 -13.25 10.84
CA ARG A 261 15.82 -14.69 10.84
C ARG A 261 14.41 -14.98 10.32
N ARG A 262 13.74 -14.00 9.69
CA ARG A 262 12.38 -14.11 9.17
C ARG A 262 11.37 -14.63 10.21
N GLY A 263 11.39 -14.05 11.40
CA GLY A 263 10.37 -14.33 12.44
C GLY A 263 10.41 -15.73 13.06
N LYS A 264 11.35 -16.61 12.70
CA LYS A 264 11.46 -17.97 13.23
C LYS A 264 12.04 -18.07 14.67
N GLY A 265 12.19 -16.93 15.37
CA GLY A 265 12.64 -16.89 16.76
C GLY A 265 11.56 -16.37 17.68
N ARG A 266 11.12 -17.16 18.67
CA ARG A 266 10.34 -16.68 19.82
C ARG A 266 11.22 -15.80 20.70
N GLY A 267 11.36 -14.52 20.32
CA GLY A 267 12.01 -13.52 21.17
C GLY A 267 10.95 -12.77 21.97
N THR A 268 11.21 -12.49 23.25
CA THR A 268 10.33 -11.73 24.14
C THR A 268 10.20 -10.25 23.77
N ALA A 269 10.95 -9.78 22.77
CA ALA A 269 10.98 -8.38 22.34
C ALA A 269 10.02 -8.05 21.20
N VAL A 270 9.58 -9.05 20.44
CA VAL A 270 8.60 -8.92 19.33
C VAL A 270 7.61 -10.05 19.42
N GLU A 271 6.33 -9.73 19.37
CA GLU A 271 5.24 -10.70 19.26
C GLU A 271 4.45 -10.41 17.97
N TYR A 272 3.97 -11.47 17.31
CA TYR A 272 3.13 -11.38 16.11
C TYR A 272 1.78 -12.03 16.38
N PHE A 273 0.72 -11.41 15.88
CA PHE A 273 -0.65 -11.91 15.90
C PHE A 273 -1.23 -11.78 14.51
N GLN A 274 -2.08 -12.69 14.10
CA GLN A 274 -2.82 -12.61 12.84
C GLN A 274 -4.31 -12.53 13.16
N CYS A 275 -5.04 -11.61 12.48
CA CYS A 275 -6.44 -11.30 12.80
C CYS A 275 -7.16 -10.69 11.59
N ARG A 276 -8.48 -10.46 11.74
CA ARG A 276 -9.28 -9.67 10.80
C ARG A 276 -9.54 -8.26 11.31
N SER A 277 -9.43 -8.06 12.62
CA SER A 277 -9.58 -6.74 13.22
C SER A 277 -8.72 -6.62 14.48
N ALA A 278 -8.27 -5.41 14.77
CA ALA A 278 -7.53 -5.08 15.97
C ALA A 278 -7.95 -3.71 16.50
N GLU A 279 -8.07 -3.63 17.82
CA GLU A 279 -8.29 -2.39 18.57
C GLU A 279 -7.09 -2.16 19.47
N ILE A 280 -6.51 -0.97 19.43
CA ILE A 280 -5.26 -0.63 20.12
C ILE A 280 -5.45 0.70 20.85
N TRP A 281 -5.27 0.69 22.19
CA TRP A 281 -5.34 1.87 23.04
C TRP A 281 -4.02 2.08 23.76
N ALA A 282 -3.42 3.25 23.57
CA ALA A 282 -2.22 3.69 24.30
C ALA A 282 -2.60 4.67 25.44
N ASP A 283 -2.01 4.50 26.62
CA ASP A 283 -2.29 5.37 27.77
C ASP A 283 -1.91 6.86 27.54
N VAL A 284 -1.03 7.11 26.59
CA VAL A 284 -0.62 8.46 26.16
C VAL A 284 -0.51 8.49 24.63
N PRO A 285 -0.78 9.65 23.99
CA PRO A 285 -0.64 9.76 22.53
C PRO A 285 0.73 9.32 22.05
N GLN A 286 0.76 8.57 20.97
CA GLN A 286 1.94 8.06 20.29
C GLN A 286 1.97 8.57 18.86
N GLU A 287 3.16 8.69 18.27
CA GLU A 287 3.30 8.96 16.84
C GLU A 287 2.52 7.94 16.03
N PHE A 288 1.71 8.44 15.09
CA PHE A 288 0.89 7.62 14.21
C PHE A 288 1.39 7.74 12.77
N GLU A 289 1.58 6.61 12.15
CA GLU A 289 2.06 6.49 10.78
C GLU A 289 1.20 5.55 9.96
N MET A 290 1.06 5.82 8.68
CA MET A 290 0.30 5.02 7.73
C MET A 290 0.93 5.07 6.34
N ASP A 291 1.27 3.89 5.78
CA ASP A 291 1.93 3.70 4.48
C ASP A 291 3.18 4.57 4.28
N GLY A 292 3.91 4.85 5.37
CA GLY A 292 5.12 5.67 5.35
C GLY A 292 4.92 7.16 5.53
N ASP A 293 3.67 7.61 5.71
CA ASP A 293 3.35 9.00 6.03
C ASP A 293 3.14 9.18 7.54
N HIS A 294 3.85 10.12 8.15
CA HIS A 294 3.60 10.55 9.52
C HIS A 294 2.36 11.44 9.57
N LEU A 295 1.34 11.02 10.31
CA LEU A 295 0.03 11.66 10.37
C LEU A 295 -0.30 12.29 11.74
N GLY A 296 0.73 12.60 12.52
CA GLY A 296 0.58 13.19 13.84
C GLY A 296 0.59 12.17 14.96
N THR A 297 -0.20 12.35 16.01
CA THR A 297 -0.26 11.46 17.17
C THR A 297 -1.67 10.92 17.39
N ALA A 298 -1.75 9.70 17.92
CA ALA A 298 -3.02 9.05 18.27
C ALA A 298 -2.90 8.26 19.58
N SER A 299 -4.00 8.12 20.28
CA SER A 299 -4.11 7.27 21.49
C SER A 299 -4.92 6.01 21.25
N HIS A 300 -5.76 5.99 20.23
CA HIS A 300 -6.57 4.85 19.85
C HIS A 300 -6.58 4.66 18.35
N ILE A 301 -6.38 3.43 17.90
CA ILE A 301 -6.60 3.04 16.50
C ILE A 301 -7.39 1.74 16.44
N SER A 302 -8.38 1.73 15.53
CA SER A 302 -9.15 0.56 15.17
C SER A 302 -8.81 0.18 13.74
N MET A 303 -8.48 -1.08 13.50
CA MET A 303 -8.11 -1.60 12.18
C MET A 303 -9.04 -2.75 11.81
N ARG A 304 -9.46 -2.82 10.56
CA ARG A 304 -10.30 -3.92 10.05
C ARG A 304 -10.00 -4.19 8.58
N VAL A 305 -9.73 -5.43 8.26
CA VAL A 305 -9.53 -5.89 6.87
C VAL A 305 -10.86 -5.88 6.12
N ASP A 306 -10.83 -5.38 4.91
CA ASP A 306 -11.84 -5.57 3.88
C ASP A 306 -11.25 -6.47 2.80
N PRO A 307 -11.61 -7.76 2.79
CA PRO A 307 -10.93 -8.75 1.97
C PRO A 307 -11.20 -8.52 0.49
N GLN A 308 -10.14 -8.57 -0.32
CA GLN A 308 -10.21 -8.50 -1.79
C GLN A 308 -10.99 -7.28 -2.31
N ALA A 309 -10.96 -6.18 -1.58
CA ALA A 309 -11.74 -4.99 -1.88
C ALA A 309 -11.20 -4.17 -3.06
N LEU A 310 -9.90 -4.27 -3.37
CA LEU A 310 -9.25 -3.46 -4.41
C LEU A 310 -8.74 -4.32 -5.56
N ARG A 311 -9.15 -3.98 -6.78
CA ARG A 311 -8.53 -4.54 -8.01
C ARG A 311 -7.26 -3.77 -8.34
N ILE A 312 -6.18 -4.49 -8.67
CA ILE A 312 -4.89 -3.89 -9.00
C ILE A 312 -4.23 -4.61 -10.17
N ARG A 313 -3.47 -3.86 -10.97
CA ARG A 313 -2.67 -4.41 -12.08
C ARG A 313 -1.25 -4.73 -11.60
N MET A 314 -0.79 -5.94 -11.88
CA MET A 314 0.51 -6.48 -11.47
C MET A 314 1.30 -7.03 -12.65
N PRO A 315 2.64 -7.13 -12.54
CA PRO A 315 3.47 -7.74 -13.57
C PRO A 315 3.08 -9.19 -13.87
N TYR A 316 3.21 -9.61 -15.12
CA TYR A 316 2.97 -10.99 -15.53
C TYR A 316 4.00 -11.96 -14.95
N GLY A 317 3.56 -13.17 -14.58
CA GLY A 317 4.43 -14.35 -14.44
C GLY A 317 5.28 -14.44 -13.19
N LYS A 318 5.22 -13.48 -12.26
CA LYS A 318 5.93 -13.60 -10.98
C LYS A 318 5.03 -14.24 -9.93
N LYS A 319 5.51 -15.34 -9.33
CA LYS A 319 4.94 -15.88 -8.09
C LYS A 319 5.39 -14.99 -6.95
N ASP A 320 4.59 -14.01 -6.58
CA ASP A 320 4.85 -13.22 -5.38
C ASP A 320 4.40 -14.04 -4.16
N PRO A 321 5.31 -14.29 -3.19
CA PRO A 321 4.93 -14.95 -1.93
C PRO A 321 3.94 -14.14 -1.09
N ALA A 322 3.75 -12.84 -1.38
CA ALA A 322 2.74 -12.00 -0.72
C ALA A 322 1.32 -12.26 -1.22
N ILE A 323 1.13 -13.03 -2.29
CA ILE A 323 -0.17 -13.31 -2.91
C ILE A 323 -0.50 -14.79 -2.79
N LEU A 324 -1.68 -15.12 -2.27
CA LEU A 324 -2.16 -16.50 -2.13
C LEU A 324 -2.53 -17.15 -3.46
N THR A 325 -3.24 -16.41 -4.30
CA THR A 325 -3.79 -16.92 -5.54
C THR A 325 -2.78 -16.79 -6.66
N ASN A 326 -2.45 -17.92 -7.29
CA ASN A 326 -1.69 -17.88 -8.56
C ASN A 326 -2.51 -17.13 -9.61
N PRO A 327 -1.88 -16.31 -10.48
CA PRO A 327 -2.54 -15.87 -11.69
C PRO A 327 -3.01 -17.10 -12.48
N GLU A 328 -4.27 -17.12 -12.87
CA GLU A 328 -4.67 -18.01 -13.95
C GLU A 328 -3.94 -17.59 -15.23
N PRO A 329 -3.52 -18.54 -16.07
CA PRO A 329 -2.71 -18.26 -17.24
C PRO A 329 -3.40 -17.33 -18.25
#